data_8c78f16436068826c62beac9d6d8fc00
#
_entry.id   8c78f16436068826c62beac9d6d8fc00
#
_cell.length_a   1.000
_cell.length_b   1.000
_cell.length_c   1.000
_cell.angle_alpha   90.00
_cell.angle_beta   90.00
_cell.angle_gamma   90.00
#
_symmetry.space_group_name_H-M   'P 1'
#
loop_
_entity.id
_entity.type
_entity.pdbx_description
1 polymer ?
#
loop_
_entity_poly.entity_id
_entity_poly.type
_entity_poly.pdbx_seq_one_letter_code
_entity_poly.pdbx_strand_id
1 'polypeptide(L)'
;MRKIVIHSPRAEVRALIRGLLSDIEAYFVPAATRSELVRICSTTKCDLVITDDVRMFLNGSDTVAQIRKGEPLPQIFVLSHDLSEEAVTALLELGVNQFISLPMAPERLRAKVASHYRELV
;
A
#
# COMPACT_ATOMS: atom_id res chain seq x y z
N MET A 1 -5.36 -16.36 -6.78
CA MET A 1 -4.14 -15.84 -6.13
C MET A 1 -4.34 -14.39 -5.73
N ARG A 2 -3.78 -13.99 -4.62
CA ARG A 2 -3.91 -12.63 -4.11
C ARG A 2 -3.08 -11.65 -4.92
N LYS A 3 -3.51 -10.40 -4.97
CA LYS A 3 -2.85 -9.36 -5.76
C LYS A 3 -2.42 -8.21 -4.85
N ILE A 4 -1.14 -7.88 -4.91
CA ILE A 4 -0.54 -6.77 -4.18
C ILE A 4 -0.08 -5.72 -5.18
N VAL A 5 -0.57 -4.49 -5.03
CA VAL A 5 -0.10 -3.36 -5.83
C VAL A 5 0.99 -2.63 -5.05
N ILE A 6 2.14 -2.47 -5.67
CA ILE A 6 3.26 -1.72 -5.09
C ILE A 6 3.35 -0.40 -5.83
N HIS A 7 3.00 0.68 -5.14
CA HIS A 7 3.02 2.03 -5.69
C HIS A 7 4.18 2.84 -5.14
N SER A 8 4.98 3.38 -6.02
CA SER A 8 5.97 4.41 -5.72
C SER A 8 6.35 5.09 -7.03
N PRO A 9 6.58 6.41 -7.03
CA PRO A 9 7.14 7.07 -8.22
C PRO A 9 8.58 6.67 -8.50
N ARG A 10 9.25 6.03 -7.55
CA ARG A 10 10.66 5.61 -7.70
C ARG A 10 10.74 4.10 -7.98
N ALA A 11 11.31 3.75 -9.13
CA ALA A 11 11.42 2.35 -9.55
C ALA A 11 12.26 1.51 -8.57
N GLU A 12 13.31 2.08 -7.99
CA GLU A 12 14.17 1.39 -7.04
C GLU A 12 13.43 1.03 -5.74
N VAL A 13 12.47 1.87 -5.32
CA VAL A 13 11.65 1.59 -4.14
C VAL A 13 10.67 0.45 -4.44
N ARG A 14 10.05 0.47 -5.62
CA ARG A 14 9.16 -0.62 -6.03
C ARG A 14 9.90 -1.96 -6.06
N ALA A 15 11.11 -1.96 -6.63
CA ALA A 15 11.93 -3.16 -6.69
C ALA A 15 12.35 -3.65 -5.31
N LEU A 16 12.70 -2.73 -4.42
CA LEU A 16 13.07 -3.07 -3.04
C LEU A 16 11.91 -3.74 -2.31
N ILE A 17 10.74 -3.14 -2.34
CA ILE A 17 9.55 -3.70 -1.69
C ILE A 17 9.23 -5.07 -2.26
N ARG A 18 9.27 -5.22 -3.59
CA ARG A 18 9.04 -6.50 -4.25
C ARG A 18 10.01 -7.58 -3.77
N GLY A 19 11.28 -7.21 -3.64
CA GLY A 19 12.32 -8.13 -3.14
C GLY A 19 12.10 -8.56 -1.70
N LEU A 20 11.66 -7.63 -0.84
CA LEU A 20 11.37 -7.94 0.57
C LEU A 20 10.21 -8.90 0.73
N LEU A 21 9.32 -8.97 -0.24
CA LEU A 21 8.12 -9.80 -0.22
C LEU A 21 8.24 -11.00 -1.15
N SER A 22 9.44 -11.36 -1.56
CA SER A 22 9.68 -12.39 -2.58
C SER A 22 9.17 -13.79 -2.20
N ASP A 23 9.05 -14.08 -0.90
CA ASP A 23 8.57 -15.38 -0.42
C ASP A 23 7.06 -15.39 -0.14
N ILE A 24 6.37 -14.29 -0.37
CA ILE A 24 4.93 -14.22 -0.24
C ILE A 24 4.29 -14.58 -1.58
N GLU A 25 3.41 -15.54 -1.55
CA GLU A 25 2.75 -16.05 -2.74
C GLU A 25 1.60 -15.12 -3.15
N ALA A 26 1.87 -14.28 -4.15
CA ALA A 26 0.91 -13.29 -4.65
C ALA A 26 1.34 -12.79 -6.01
N TYR A 27 0.41 -12.17 -6.74
CA TYR A 27 0.73 -11.37 -7.91
C TYR A 27 1.11 -9.98 -7.45
N PHE A 28 2.24 -9.49 -7.93
CA PHE A 28 2.73 -8.16 -7.61
C PHE A 28 2.59 -7.26 -8.84
N VAL A 29 1.89 -6.16 -8.70
CA VAL A 29 1.64 -5.22 -9.80
C VAL A 29 2.28 -3.88 -9.43
N PRO A 30 3.24 -3.41 -10.24
CA PRO A 30 3.85 -2.10 -9.98
C PRO A 30 2.95 -0.97 -10.48
N ALA A 31 2.96 0.14 -9.77
CA ALA A 31 2.31 1.38 -10.18
C ALA A 31 3.25 2.54 -9.89
N ALA A 32 3.54 3.34 -10.92
CA ALA A 32 4.45 4.47 -10.78
C ALA A 32 3.72 5.78 -10.47
N THR A 33 2.43 5.88 -10.83
CA THR A 33 1.64 7.09 -10.65
C THR A 33 0.35 6.78 -9.94
N ARG A 34 -0.27 7.83 -9.38
CA ARG A 34 -1.60 7.73 -8.78
C ARG A 34 -2.64 7.23 -9.80
N SER A 35 -2.55 7.73 -11.03
CA SER A 35 -3.48 7.33 -12.09
C SER A 35 -3.39 5.83 -12.39
N GLU A 36 -2.17 5.30 -12.46
CA GLU A 36 -1.98 3.87 -12.67
C GLU A 36 -2.55 3.06 -11.50
N LEU A 37 -2.29 3.50 -10.26
CA LEU A 37 -2.79 2.83 -9.07
C LEU A 37 -4.31 2.77 -9.08
N VAL A 38 -4.97 3.90 -9.32
CA VAL A 38 -6.43 3.97 -9.35
C VAL A 38 -6.99 3.09 -10.47
N ARG A 39 -6.37 3.13 -11.65
CA ARG A 39 -6.81 2.31 -12.79
C ARG A 39 -6.70 0.82 -12.47
N ILE A 40 -5.57 0.39 -11.89
CA ILE A 40 -5.37 -1.01 -11.53
C ILE A 40 -6.42 -1.47 -10.53
N CYS A 41 -6.67 -0.67 -9.50
CA CYS A 41 -7.65 -1.00 -8.46
C CYS A 41 -9.10 -0.95 -8.96
N SER A 42 -9.36 -0.20 -10.04
CA SER A 42 -10.69 -0.12 -10.66
C SER A 42 -10.99 -1.29 -11.58
N THR A 43 -9.96 -1.85 -12.20
CA THR A 43 -10.14 -2.88 -13.24
C THR A 43 -9.90 -4.29 -12.74
N THR A 44 -9.19 -4.45 -11.62
CA THR A 44 -8.89 -5.76 -11.05
C THR A 44 -9.08 -5.74 -9.55
N LYS A 45 -9.35 -6.90 -8.97
CA LYS A 45 -9.44 -7.05 -7.51
C LYS A 45 -8.05 -7.00 -6.91
N CYS A 46 -7.82 -6.04 -6.00
CA CYS A 46 -6.58 -5.93 -5.26
C CYS A 46 -6.83 -6.23 -3.78
N ASP A 47 -5.95 -6.99 -3.17
CA ASP A 47 -6.06 -7.33 -1.74
C ASP A 47 -5.31 -6.35 -0.88
N LEU A 48 -4.23 -5.78 -1.39
CA LEU A 48 -3.33 -4.92 -0.64
C LEU A 48 -2.68 -3.90 -1.57
N VAL A 49 -2.61 -2.66 -1.09
CA VAL A 49 -1.84 -1.59 -1.73
C VAL A 49 -0.73 -1.18 -0.75
N ILE A 50 0.50 -1.18 -1.22
CA ILE A 50 1.65 -0.71 -0.46
C ILE A 50 2.22 0.50 -1.19
N THR A 51 2.35 1.63 -0.49
CA THR A 51 2.86 2.87 -1.10
C THR A 51 3.76 3.63 -0.15
N ASP A 52 4.74 4.33 -0.70
CA ASP A 52 5.58 5.27 0.03
C ASP A 52 5.17 6.73 -0.23
N ASP A 53 4.11 6.97 -0.99
CA ASP A 53 3.67 8.31 -1.34
C ASP A 53 2.53 8.78 -0.44
N VAL A 54 2.90 9.35 0.70
CA VAL A 54 1.94 9.91 1.66
C VAL A 54 1.17 11.08 1.05
N ARG A 55 1.84 11.87 0.21
CA ARG A 55 1.25 13.10 -0.36
C ARG A 55 0.03 12.85 -1.21
N MET A 56 -0.02 11.71 -1.89
CA MET A 56 -1.19 11.42 -2.73
C MET A 56 -2.47 11.28 -1.91
N PHE A 57 -2.36 10.91 -0.64
CA PHE A 57 -3.51 10.86 0.27
C PHE A 57 -3.80 12.21 0.91
N LEU A 58 -2.76 12.90 1.39
CA LEU A 58 -2.93 14.16 2.11
C LEU A 58 -3.34 15.32 1.18
N ASN A 59 -2.87 15.31 -0.07
CA ASN A 59 -3.17 16.36 -1.04
C ASN A 59 -4.31 15.99 -1.99
N GLY A 60 -4.75 14.74 -1.97
CA GLY A 60 -5.84 14.26 -2.82
C GLY A 60 -6.89 13.60 -1.96
N SER A 61 -7.92 14.34 -1.60
CA SER A 61 -8.91 13.94 -0.60
C SER A 61 -9.69 12.67 -0.94
N ASP A 62 -9.74 12.27 -2.19
CA ASP A 62 -10.57 11.15 -2.64
C ASP A 62 -9.77 9.91 -3.09
N THR A 63 -8.45 9.93 -2.91
CA THR A 63 -7.61 8.82 -3.38
C THR A 63 -8.02 7.48 -2.77
N VAL A 64 -8.26 7.43 -1.46
CA VAL A 64 -8.70 6.20 -0.79
C VAL A 64 -10.04 5.72 -1.35
N ALA A 65 -10.99 6.64 -1.53
CA ALA A 65 -12.29 6.31 -2.08
C ALA A 65 -12.18 5.74 -3.49
N GLN A 66 -11.31 6.29 -4.32
CA GLN A 66 -11.10 5.80 -5.68
C GLN A 66 -10.43 4.43 -5.72
N ILE A 67 -9.50 4.17 -4.81
CA ILE A 67 -8.87 2.85 -4.67
C ILE A 67 -9.90 1.81 -4.25
N ARG A 68 -10.87 2.19 -3.42
CA ARG A 68 -11.85 1.30 -2.82
C ARG A 68 -13.23 1.33 -3.49
N LYS A 69 -13.28 1.58 -4.77
CA LYS A 69 -14.56 1.58 -5.50
C LYS A 69 -15.16 0.19 -5.68
N GLY A 70 -14.35 -0.84 -5.67
CA GLY A 70 -14.80 -2.21 -5.90
C GLY A 70 -14.88 -3.04 -4.63
N GLU A 71 -15.39 -4.25 -4.75
CA GLU A 71 -15.41 -5.26 -3.71
C GLU A 71 -14.50 -6.42 -4.14
N PRO A 72 -13.69 -7.00 -3.26
CA PRO A 72 -13.45 -6.61 -1.87
C PRO A 72 -12.59 -5.35 -1.77
N LEU A 73 -12.70 -4.64 -0.64
CA LEU A 73 -11.92 -3.43 -0.41
C LEU A 73 -10.47 -3.78 -0.07
N PRO A 74 -9.48 -3.24 -0.80
CA PRO A 74 -8.08 -3.51 -0.48
C PRO A 74 -7.66 -2.81 0.81
N GLN A 75 -6.73 -3.42 1.53
CA GLN A 75 -6.05 -2.71 2.62
C GLN A 75 -4.96 -1.81 2.04
N ILE A 76 -4.65 -0.74 2.76
CA ILE A 76 -3.66 0.25 2.33
C ILE A 76 -2.60 0.37 3.41
N PHE A 77 -1.35 0.07 3.04
CA PHE A 77 -0.18 0.19 3.90
C PHE A 77 0.68 1.34 3.39
N VAL A 78 0.99 2.28 4.27
CA VAL A 78 1.82 3.45 3.92
C VAL A 78 3.17 3.35 4.61
N LEU A 79 4.24 3.52 3.83
CA LEU A 79 5.62 3.56 4.30
C LEU A 79 6.12 4.99 4.21
N SER A 80 6.69 5.54 5.28
CA SER A 80 7.24 6.90 5.23
C SER A 80 8.28 7.15 6.30
N HIS A 81 9.25 8.02 5.99
CA HIS A 81 10.19 8.55 6.97
C HIS A 81 9.58 9.63 7.84
N ASP A 82 8.50 10.25 7.38
CA ASP A 82 7.90 11.44 7.99
C ASP A 82 6.47 11.20 8.48
N LEU A 83 6.31 10.23 9.38
CA LEU A 83 5.01 9.95 9.97
C LEU A 83 4.88 10.68 11.31
N SER A 84 4.47 11.94 11.27
CA SER A 84 4.09 12.71 12.45
C SER A 84 2.74 12.22 12.98
N GLU A 85 2.42 12.55 14.24
CA GLU A 85 1.10 12.24 14.80
C GLU A 85 -0.02 12.84 13.95
N GLU A 86 0.17 14.05 13.46
CA GLU A 86 -0.82 14.74 12.62
C GLU A 86 -1.04 14.00 11.30
N ALA A 87 0.04 13.56 10.65
CA ALA A 87 -0.05 12.81 9.41
C ALA A 87 -0.74 11.46 9.64
N VAL A 88 -0.38 10.75 10.69
CA VAL A 88 -0.99 9.45 11.02
C VAL A 88 -2.48 9.61 11.28
N THR A 89 -2.88 10.61 12.07
CA THR A 89 -4.28 10.89 12.34
C THR A 89 -5.06 11.18 11.06
N ALA A 90 -4.50 12.03 10.19
CA ALA A 90 -5.14 12.36 8.92
C ALA A 90 -5.29 11.12 8.02
N LEU A 91 -4.27 10.28 7.94
CA LEU A 91 -4.32 9.07 7.13
C LEU A 91 -5.33 8.06 7.67
N LEU A 92 -5.44 7.92 9.01
CA LEU A 92 -6.44 7.07 9.63
C LEU A 92 -7.86 7.54 9.29
N GLU A 93 -8.09 8.84 9.36
CA GLU A 93 -9.38 9.42 9.00
C GLU A 93 -9.75 9.19 7.54
N LEU A 94 -8.74 9.13 6.66
CA LEU A 94 -8.93 8.81 5.25
C LEU A 94 -9.12 7.32 4.98
N GLY A 95 -8.85 6.46 5.96
CA GLY A 95 -9.08 5.02 5.83
C GLY A 95 -7.84 4.17 5.54
N VAL A 96 -6.64 4.71 5.72
CA VAL A 96 -5.41 3.93 5.63
C VAL A 96 -5.33 2.95 6.78
N ASN A 97 -4.90 1.71 6.54
CA ASN A 97 -4.98 0.64 7.52
C ASN A 97 -3.71 0.46 8.36
N GLN A 98 -2.53 0.64 7.75
CA GLN A 98 -1.26 0.44 8.45
C GLN A 98 -0.27 1.51 8.07
N PHE A 99 0.56 1.88 9.04
CA PHE A 99 1.64 2.84 8.86
C PHE A 99 2.94 2.19 9.28
N ILE A 100 3.97 2.35 8.46
CA ILE A 100 5.27 1.78 8.74
C ILE A 100 6.30 2.89 8.64
N SER A 101 6.86 3.26 9.79
CA SER A 101 7.90 4.31 9.84
C SER A 101 9.21 3.76 9.32
N LEU A 102 9.87 4.53 8.47
CA LEU A 102 11.18 4.21 7.93
C LEU A 102 12.26 4.98 8.70
N PRO A 103 13.48 4.49 8.81
CA PRO A 103 13.91 3.15 8.39
C PRO A 103 13.34 2.05 9.30
N MET A 104 13.13 0.89 8.72
CA MET A 104 12.64 -0.27 9.46
C MET A 104 13.41 -1.52 9.07
N ALA A 105 13.40 -2.52 9.95
CA ALA A 105 13.93 -3.83 9.58
C ALA A 105 13.05 -4.43 8.47
N PRO A 106 13.66 -4.99 7.40
CA PRO A 106 12.89 -5.60 6.31
C PRO A 106 11.87 -6.62 6.78
N GLU A 107 12.17 -7.35 7.82
CA GLU A 107 11.31 -8.38 8.39
C GLU A 107 9.98 -7.83 8.91
N ARG A 108 9.93 -6.56 9.31
CA ARG A 108 8.70 -5.95 9.83
C ARG A 108 7.66 -5.77 8.74
N LEU A 109 8.06 -5.30 7.56
CA LEU A 109 7.14 -5.18 6.44
C LEU A 109 6.60 -6.55 6.05
N ARG A 110 7.50 -7.52 5.90
CA ARG A 110 7.14 -8.88 5.55
C ARG A 110 6.19 -9.49 6.57
N ALA A 111 6.46 -9.30 7.86
CA ALA A 111 5.61 -9.80 8.93
C ALA A 111 4.22 -9.19 8.92
N LYS A 112 4.11 -7.89 8.66
CA LYS A 112 2.81 -7.21 8.57
C LYS A 112 2.00 -7.70 7.39
N VAL A 113 2.63 -7.91 6.24
CA VAL A 113 1.95 -8.44 5.05
C VAL A 113 1.51 -9.88 5.30
N ALA A 114 2.38 -10.71 5.86
CA ALA A 114 2.05 -12.10 6.17
C ALA A 114 0.91 -12.20 7.18
N SER A 115 0.90 -11.32 8.19
CA SER A 115 -0.16 -11.27 9.19
C SER A 115 -1.50 -10.90 8.56
N HIS A 116 -1.49 -9.93 7.64
CA HIS A 116 -2.69 -9.54 6.91
C HIS A 116 -3.30 -10.73 6.16
N TYR A 117 -2.48 -11.53 5.49
CA TYR A 117 -2.97 -12.68 4.75
C TYR A 117 -3.48 -13.79 5.66
N ARG A 118 -2.91 -13.96 6.83
CA ARG A 118 -3.41 -14.93 7.81
C ARG A 118 -4.80 -14.56 8.33
N GLU A 119 -5.07 -13.29 8.48
CA GLU A 119 -6.37 -12.79 8.90
C GLU A 119 -7.47 -12.98 7.85
N LEU A 120 -7.07 -13.07 6.58
CA LEU A 120 -8.01 -13.27 5.47
C LEU A 120 -8.41 -14.74 5.27
N VAL A 121 -7.72 -15.65 5.92
CA VAL A 121 -8.00 -17.09 5.80
C VAL A 121 -8.96 -17.57 6.94
#